data_3bb2ab924f7269767359a7d3ee935c24
#
_entry.id   3bb2ab924f7269767359a7d3ee935c24
#
_cell.length_a   1.000
_cell.length_b   1.000
_cell.length_c   1.000
_cell.angle_alpha   90.00
_cell.angle_beta   90.00
_cell.angle_gamma   90.00
#
_symmetry.space_group_name_H-M   'P 1'
#
loop_
_entity.id
_entity.type
_entity.pdbx_description
1 polymer ?
#
loop_
_entity_poly.entity_id
_entity_poly.type
_entity_poly.pdbx_seq_one_letter_code
_entity_poly.pdbx_strand_id
1 'polypeptide(L)'
;MPKNNEIREGKKQSIALTTSDGTKTVSTKVCKVCKQEKPISEFYKSTVCVCKRCVCHRNSQKILDRNLKRHPDLPNEEWKEAVGFCGNYLVSNFGRVRSMVYGGHRGQILSITKHRQGYAQVKLSKDGEPKSYLIHRLVGKAFIPNPQHKKTINHIDGNKANNHVNNLEWATQSENNKHAFRTGLHIITDKQRESMTKGFKISNSQVLEIRELFRKGMSLQQIANVYNVSKAQVCRIVNHKSRK
;
A
#
# COMPACT_ATOMS: atom_id res chain seq x y z
N MET A 1 -59.32 -9.11 -33.27
CA MET A 1 -58.91 -7.80 -32.70
C MET A 1 -57.41 -7.66 -32.84
N PRO A 2 -56.90 -6.76 -33.69
CA PRO A 2 -55.46 -6.57 -33.85
C PRO A 2 -54.93 -5.63 -32.76
N LYS A 3 -53.81 -6.01 -32.12
CA LYS A 3 -53.09 -5.19 -31.13
C LYS A 3 -52.28 -4.12 -31.88
N ASN A 4 -52.69 -2.86 -31.73
CA ASN A 4 -51.94 -1.71 -32.19
C ASN A 4 -50.58 -1.60 -31.44
N ASN A 5 -49.51 -1.82 -32.17
CA ASN A 5 -48.15 -1.49 -31.72
C ASN A 5 -47.81 -0.06 -32.17
N GLU A 6 -48.22 0.94 -31.40
CA GLU A 6 -47.73 2.32 -31.60
C GLU A 6 -46.28 2.43 -31.17
N ILE A 7 -45.39 2.38 -32.13
CA ILE A 7 -43.99 2.79 -31.98
C ILE A 7 -43.97 4.32 -31.95
N ARG A 8 -43.95 4.91 -30.75
CA ARG A 8 -43.74 6.36 -30.59
C ARG A 8 -42.31 6.70 -31.01
N GLU A 9 -42.18 7.20 -32.23
CA GLU A 9 -40.95 7.81 -32.74
C GLU A 9 -40.57 9.02 -31.88
N GLY A 10 -39.40 8.95 -31.22
CA GLY A 10 -38.82 10.09 -30.53
C GLY A 10 -38.41 11.15 -31.54
N LYS A 11 -38.95 12.37 -31.42
CA LYS A 11 -38.65 13.53 -32.28
C LYS A 11 -37.15 13.72 -32.42
N LYS A 12 -36.64 13.61 -33.66
CA LYS A 12 -35.27 14.01 -34.03
C LYS A 12 -35.26 15.55 -34.15
N GLN A 13 -34.48 16.21 -33.34
CA GLN A 13 -34.18 17.64 -33.53
C GLN A 13 -32.80 17.75 -34.15
N SER A 14 -32.68 18.57 -35.21
CA SER A 14 -31.41 18.88 -35.85
C SER A 14 -31.00 20.29 -35.45
N ILE A 15 -29.88 20.45 -34.77
CA ILE A 15 -29.32 21.76 -34.44
C ILE A 15 -28.12 22.00 -35.36
N ALA A 16 -28.11 23.14 -36.04
CA ALA A 16 -26.96 23.59 -36.81
C ALA A 16 -25.96 24.28 -35.88
N LEU A 17 -24.80 23.70 -35.70
CA LEU A 17 -23.67 24.35 -35.06
C LEU A 17 -22.76 24.91 -36.14
N THR A 18 -22.62 26.24 -36.20
CA THR A 18 -21.67 26.95 -37.08
C THR A 18 -20.27 26.84 -36.50
N THR A 19 -19.41 26.06 -37.13
CA THR A 19 -17.95 26.18 -36.98
C THR A 19 -17.39 26.89 -38.19
N SER A 20 -16.27 27.61 -38.06
CA SER A 20 -15.63 28.45 -39.09
C SER A 20 -15.28 27.76 -40.42
N ASP A 21 -15.48 26.43 -40.50
CA ASP A 21 -15.19 25.61 -41.70
C ASP A 21 -16.39 24.74 -42.11
N GLY A 22 -17.46 25.35 -42.57
CA GLY A 22 -18.55 24.64 -43.23
C GLY A 22 -19.54 23.97 -42.26
N THR A 23 -20.84 24.23 -42.42
CA THR A 23 -21.96 23.72 -41.64
C THR A 23 -22.07 22.20 -41.72
N LYS A 24 -21.57 21.49 -40.69
CA LYS A 24 -21.93 20.07 -40.46
C LYS A 24 -23.14 19.99 -39.57
N THR A 25 -24.30 19.61 -40.10
CA THR A 25 -25.51 19.29 -39.32
C THR A 25 -25.24 18.01 -38.50
N VAL A 26 -25.06 18.15 -37.19
CA VAL A 26 -24.98 17.02 -36.29
C VAL A 26 -26.36 16.72 -35.75
N SER A 27 -26.91 15.58 -36.12
CA SER A 27 -28.21 15.12 -35.58
C SER A 27 -28.06 14.77 -34.09
N THR A 28 -28.85 15.40 -33.24
CA THR A 28 -28.83 15.21 -31.79
C THR A 28 -30.07 14.44 -31.30
N LYS A 29 -29.99 13.95 -30.06
CA LYS A 29 -31.07 13.23 -29.39
C LYS A 29 -31.02 13.43 -27.89
N VAL A 30 -32.18 13.52 -27.23
CA VAL A 30 -32.23 13.61 -25.77
C VAL A 30 -32.17 12.22 -25.14
N CYS A 31 -31.25 12.03 -24.22
CA CYS A 31 -31.14 10.79 -23.45
C CYS A 31 -32.25 10.70 -22.40
N LYS A 32 -33.02 9.59 -22.39
CA LYS A 32 -34.11 9.38 -21.41
C LYS A 32 -33.64 9.30 -19.95
N VAL A 33 -32.37 8.95 -19.70
CA VAL A 33 -31.82 8.77 -18.35
C VAL A 33 -31.24 10.07 -17.80
N CYS A 34 -30.23 10.67 -18.50
CA CYS A 34 -29.60 11.90 -18.00
C CYS A 34 -30.29 13.19 -18.48
N LYS A 35 -31.33 13.07 -19.32
CA LYS A 35 -32.10 14.19 -19.88
C LYS A 35 -31.29 15.18 -20.72
N GLN A 36 -30.02 14.87 -21.00
CA GLN A 36 -29.14 15.72 -21.80
C GLN A 36 -29.31 15.45 -23.29
N GLU A 37 -29.28 16.50 -24.08
CA GLU A 37 -29.20 16.42 -25.52
C GLU A 37 -27.74 16.09 -25.93
N LYS A 38 -27.56 15.12 -26.81
CA LYS A 38 -26.28 14.61 -27.25
C LYS A 38 -26.29 14.21 -28.71
N PRO A 39 -25.11 14.25 -29.39
CA PRO A 39 -24.96 13.72 -30.73
C PRO A 39 -25.43 12.26 -30.82
N ILE A 40 -26.05 11.88 -31.94
CA ILE A 40 -26.50 10.48 -32.16
C ILE A 40 -25.35 9.50 -32.09
N SER A 41 -24.12 9.91 -32.41
CA SER A 41 -22.90 9.10 -32.25
C SER A 41 -22.64 8.65 -30.82
N GLU A 42 -23.15 9.37 -29.81
CA GLU A 42 -23.08 9.00 -28.40
C GLU A 42 -24.14 7.97 -27.97
N PHE A 43 -24.94 7.47 -28.87
CA PHE A 43 -25.90 6.40 -28.60
C PHE A 43 -25.47 5.10 -29.30
N TYR A 44 -25.79 3.95 -28.71
CA TYR A 44 -25.62 2.68 -29.39
C TYR A 44 -26.79 2.48 -30.36
N LYS A 45 -26.57 1.82 -31.49
CA LYS A 45 -27.60 1.48 -32.47
C LYS A 45 -28.74 0.69 -31.83
N SER A 46 -28.44 -0.18 -30.88
CA SER A 46 -29.36 -1.03 -30.13
C SER A 46 -30.13 -0.32 -29.01
N THR A 47 -29.67 0.85 -28.55
CA THR A 47 -30.28 1.60 -27.43
C THR A 47 -30.71 2.97 -27.89
N VAL A 48 -31.85 3.00 -28.60
CA VAL A 48 -32.33 4.19 -29.31
C VAL A 48 -32.55 5.42 -28.42
N CYS A 49 -32.75 5.25 -27.10
CA CYS A 49 -33.15 6.34 -26.20
C CYS A 49 -32.22 6.58 -25.01
N VAL A 50 -31.10 5.85 -24.88
CA VAL A 50 -30.15 5.97 -23.75
C VAL A 50 -28.74 6.14 -24.28
N CYS A 51 -28.04 7.21 -23.88
CA CYS A 51 -26.68 7.47 -24.34
C CYS A 51 -25.69 6.42 -23.83
N LYS A 52 -24.55 6.24 -24.53
CA LYS A 52 -23.48 5.29 -24.22
C LYS A 52 -23.02 5.43 -22.78
N ARG A 53 -22.83 6.65 -22.28
CA ARG A 53 -22.42 6.94 -20.90
C ARG A 53 -23.39 6.36 -19.86
N CYS A 54 -24.73 6.56 -20.08
CA CYS A 54 -25.76 6.03 -19.17
C CYS A 54 -25.86 4.50 -19.22
N VAL A 55 -25.70 3.90 -20.40
CA VAL A 55 -25.63 2.43 -20.56
C VAL A 55 -24.41 1.87 -19.83
N CYS A 56 -23.23 2.46 -20.04
CA CYS A 56 -22.00 2.05 -19.36
C CYS A 56 -22.13 2.18 -17.84
N HIS A 57 -22.71 3.28 -17.34
CA HIS A 57 -22.93 3.48 -15.91
C HIS A 57 -23.85 2.41 -15.32
N ARG A 58 -24.98 2.12 -15.96
CA ARG A 58 -25.93 1.08 -15.55
C ARG A 58 -25.28 -0.31 -15.52
N ASN A 59 -24.51 -0.65 -16.56
CA ASN A 59 -23.81 -1.93 -16.63
C ASN A 59 -22.73 -2.03 -15.55
N SER A 60 -22.00 -0.96 -15.31
CA SER A 60 -21.00 -0.89 -14.24
C SER A 60 -21.63 -1.04 -12.85
N GLN A 61 -22.84 -0.49 -12.63
CA GLN A 61 -23.57 -0.68 -11.38
C GLN A 61 -24.01 -2.14 -11.19
N LYS A 62 -24.56 -2.78 -12.22
CA LYS A 62 -24.92 -4.21 -12.18
C LYS A 62 -23.72 -5.10 -11.87
N ILE A 63 -22.53 -4.77 -12.39
CA ILE A 63 -21.29 -5.49 -12.11
C ILE A 63 -20.90 -5.29 -10.65
N LEU A 64 -20.97 -4.05 -10.15
CA LEU A 64 -20.70 -3.75 -8.74
C LEU A 64 -21.60 -4.56 -7.81
N ASP A 65 -22.93 -4.53 -8.03
CA ASP A 65 -23.91 -5.23 -7.20
C ASP A 65 -23.67 -6.75 -7.21
N ARG A 66 -23.32 -7.33 -8.36
CA ARG A 66 -22.97 -8.74 -8.50
C ARG A 66 -21.72 -9.10 -7.70
N ASN A 67 -20.66 -8.27 -7.80
CA ASN A 67 -19.38 -8.52 -7.15
C ASN A 67 -19.49 -8.30 -5.64
N LEU A 68 -20.27 -7.33 -5.17
CA LEU A 68 -20.56 -7.16 -3.73
C LEU A 68 -21.30 -8.36 -3.15
N LYS A 69 -22.27 -8.93 -3.88
CA LYS A 69 -22.96 -10.17 -3.47
C LYS A 69 -22.01 -11.37 -3.42
N ARG A 70 -21.04 -11.45 -4.35
CA ARG A 70 -20.03 -12.54 -4.41
C ARG A 70 -18.96 -12.41 -3.31
N HIS A 71 -18.62 -11.19 -2.95
CA HIS A 71 -17.60 -10.83 -1.97
C HIS A 71 -18.18 -9.88 -0.93
N PRO A 72 -19.05 -10.37 -0.03
CA PRO A 72 -19.65 -9.54 1.01
C PRO A 72 -18.59 -9.00 1.96
N ASP A 73 -18.97 -7.94 2.64
CA ASP A 73 -18.14 -7.39 3.71
C ASP A 73 -18.12 -8.37 4.89
N LEU A 74 -16.99 -8.43 5.58
CA LEU A 74 -16.86 -9.21 6.80
C LEU A 74 -17.50 -8.44 7.97
N PRO A 75 -17.91 -9.12 9.06
CA PRO A 75 -18.36 -8.42 10.26
C PRO A 75 -17.31 -7.40 10.74
N ASN A 76 -17.75 -6.19 11.03
CA ASN A 76 -16.88 -5.06 11.43
C ASN A 76 -15.80 -4.67 10.42
N GLU A 77 -16.00 -4.99 9.13
CA GLU A 77 -15.10 -4.56 8.08
C GLU A 77 -15.42 -3.15 7.61
N GLU A 78 -14.45 -2.27 7.71
CA GLU A 78 -14.51 -0.89 7.24
C GLU A 78 -13.64 -0.72 5.99
N TRP A 79 -14.15 0.09 5.04
CA TRP A 79 -13.47 0.39 3.79
C TRP A 79 -13.13 1.87 3.69
N LYS A 80 -11.86 2.16 3.33
CA LYS A 80 -11.39 3.52 3.03
C LYS A 80 -10.71 3.55 1.66
N GLU A 81 -10.64 4.73 1.07
CA GLU A 81 -9.92 4.91 -0.19
C GLU A 81 -8.43 4.63 -0.03
N ALA A 82 -7.87 3.87 -0.97
CA ALA A 82 -6.43 3.68 -1.04
C ALA A 82 -5.76 5.00 -1.44
N VAL A 83 -4.94 5.54 -0.55
CA VAL A 83 -4.32 6.87 -0.72
C VAL A 83 -3.44 6.90 -1.98
N GLY A 84 -3.71 7.87 -2.86
CA GLY A 84 -2.96 8.09 -4.11
C GLY A 84 -3.50 7.35 -5.33
N PHE A 85 -4.76 6.84 -5.28
CA PHE A 85 -5.41 6.11 -6.37
C PHE A 85 -6.73 6.74 -6.85
N CYS A 86 -7.05 7.95 -6.44
CA CYS A 86 -8.23 8.71 -6.91
C CYS A 86 -9.55 7.91 -6.86
N GLY A 87 -9.81 7.18 -5.76
CA GLY A 87 -11.03 6.39 -5.58
C GLY A 87 -11.10 5.09 -6.39
N ASN A 88 -10.08 4.75 -7.18
CA ASN A 88 -10.08 3.54 -8.01
C ASN A 88 -9.96 2.24 -7.19
N TYR A 89 -9.50 2.33 -5.96
CA TYR A 89 -9.34 1.19 -5.06
C TYR A 89 -9.74 1.55 -3.64
N LEU A 90 -10.37 0.60 -2.96
CA LEU A 90 -10.65 0.66 -1.53
C LEU A 90 -9.78 -0.37 -0.81
N VAL A 91 -9.35 -0.04 0.39
CA VAL A 91 -8.64 -0.95 1.29
C VAL A 91 -9.43 -1.09 2.58
N SER A 92 -9.52 -2.31 3.13
CA SER A 92 -10.23 -2.57 4.37
C SER A 92 -9.28 -2.60 5.57
N ASN A 93 -9.86 -2.40 6.76
CA ASN A 93 -9.17 -2.58 8.04
C ASN A 93 -8.63 -4.01 8.26
N PHE A 94 -9.12 -5.01 7.52
CA PHE A 94 -8.63 -6.39 7.49
C PHE A 94 -7.51 -6.63 6.46
N GLY A 95 -7.15 -5.61 5.66
CA GLY A 95 -6.13 -5.75 4.61
C GLY A 95 -6.64 -6.33 3.29
N ARG A 96 -7.95 -6.42 3.09
CA ARG A 96 -8.55 -6.75 1.78
C ARG A 96 -8.50 -5.50 0.89
N VAL A 97 -8.40 -5.71 -0.42
CA VAL A 97 -8.39 -4.63 -1.40
C VAL A 97 -9.48 -4.86 -2.44
N ARG A 98 -10.31 -3.84 -2.66
CA ARG A 98 -11.44 -3.87 -3.60
C ARG A 98 -11.19 -2.91 -4.76
N SER A 99 -11.40 -3.37 -5.99
CA SER A 99 -11.33 -2.51 -7.16
C SER A 99 -12.64 -1.74 -7.34
N MET A 100 -12.54 -0.43 -7.56
CA MET A 100 -13.65 0.44 -7.94
C MET A 100 -13.53 0.92 -9.39
N VAL A 101 -12.50 0.45 -10.11
CA VAL A 101 -12.27 0.78 -11.52
C VAL A 101 -13.46 0.34 -12.37
N TYR A 102 -13.89 1.23 -13.28
CA TYR A 102 -14.96 0.92 -14.22
C TYR A 102 -14.63 -0.31 -15.08
N GLY A 103 -15.64 -1.14 -15.34
CA GLY A 103 -15.48 -2.37 -16.12
C GLY A 103 -15.78 -3.64 -15.32
N GLY A 104 -15.33 -4.77 -15.80
CA GLY A 104 -15.66 -6.09 -15.26
C GLY A 104 -15.21 -6.37 -13.84
N HIS A 105 -14.25 -5.60 -13.31
CA HIS A 105 -13.65 -5.80 -11.99
C HIS A 105 -14.21 -4.88 -10.90
N ARG A 106 -15.18 -4.02 -11.21
CA ARG A 106 -15.73 -3.09 -10.22
C ARG A 106 -16.39 -3.83 -9.06
N GLY A 107 -15.98 -3.52 -7.83
CA GLY A 107 -16.45 -4.18 -6.62
C GLY A 107 -15.79 -5.54 -6.33
N GLN A 108 -14.87 -6.01 -7.16
CA GLN A 108 -14.16 -7.27 -6.96
C GLN A 108 -13.06 -7.11 -5.89
N ILE A 109 -12.94 -8.12 -5.02
CA ILE A 109 -11.79 -8.26 -4.14
C ILE A 109 -10.61 -8.75 -4.97
N LEU A 110 -9.48 -8.04 -4.87
CA LEU A 110 -8.27 -8.37 -5.61
C LEU A 110 -7.48 -9.49 -4.94
N SER A 111 -6.86 -10.33 -5.76
CA SER A 111 -6.02 -11.42 -5.27
C SER A 111 -4.76 -10.88 -4.62
N ILE A 112 -4.45 -11.43 -3.45
CA ILE A 112 -3.26 -11.12 -2.68
C ILE A 112 -2.17 -12.13 -3.05
N THR A 113 -0.98 -11.65 -3.33
CA THR A 113 0.21 -12.47 -3.58
C THR A 113 1.24 -12.26 -2.48
N LYS A 114 2.15 -13.22 -2.31
CA LYS A 114 3.22 -13.14 -1.31
C LYS A 114 4.48 -12.59 -1.95
N HIS A 115 5.03 -11.53 -1.40
CA HIS A 115 6.35 -11.01 -1.75
C HIS A 115 7.43 -11.98 -1.24
N ARG A 116 8.60 -12.04 -1.92
CA ARG A 116 9.72 -12.92 -1.53
C ARG A 116 10.18 -12.77 -0.07
N GLN A 117 9.99 -11.61 0.52
CA GLN A 117 10.30 -11.36 1.94
C GLN A 117 9.16 -11.72 2.90
N GLY A 118 8.09 -12.36 2.40
CA GLY A 118 6.95 -12.82 3.20
C GLY A 118 5.80 -11.82 3.36
N TYR A 119 5.93 -10.58 2.88
CA TYR A 119 4.85 -9.59 2.94
C TYR A 119 3.73 -9.88 1.95
N ALA A 120 2.50 -9.59 2.35
CA ALA A 120 1.35 -9.60 1.46
C ALA A 120 1.38 -8.38 0.52
N GLN A 121 1.15 -8.61 -0.78
CA GLN A 121 1.12 -7.57 -1.80
C GLN A 121 -0.05 -7.74 -2.75
N VAL A 122 -0.47 -6.66 -3.37
CA VAL A 122 -1.53 -6.60 -4.38
C VAL A 122 -1.05 -5.81 -5.60
N LYS A 123 -1.48 -6.22 -6.79
CA LYS A 123 -1.16 -5.52 -8.04
C LYS A 123 -2.24 -4.47 -8.32
N LEU A 124 -1.85 -3.20 -8.35
CA LEU A 124 -2.74 -2.07 -8.64
C LEU A 124 -2.21 -1.30 -9.84
N SER A 125 -3.11 -0.75 -10.65
CA SER A 125 -2.75 0.15 -11.75
C SER A 125 -2.85 1.59 -11.28
N LYS A 126 -1.80 2.36 -11.52
CA LYS A 126 -1.77 3.80 -11.33
C LYS A 126 -1.29 4.43 -12.64
N ASP A 127 -2.04 5.41 -13.16
CA ASP A 127 -1.73 6.11 -14.41
C ASP A 127 -1.50 5.17 -15.60
N GLY A 128 -2.27 4.05 -15.65
CA GLY A 128 -2.14 3.02 -16.68
C GLY A 128 -1.08 1.95 -16.39
N GLU A 129 -0.15 2.19 -15.46
CA GLU A 129 0.95 1.31 -15.15
C GLU A 129 0.64 0.37 -13.97
N PRO A 130 0.66 -0.98 -14.16
CA PRO A 130 0.45 -1.93 -13.08
C PRO A 130 1.71 -2.08 -12.22
N LYS A 131 1.57 -1.85 -10.90
CA LYS A 131 2.65 -2.02 -9.91
C LYS A 131 2.18 -2.82 -8.72
N SER A 132 3.11 -3.51 -8.05
CA SER A 132 2.83 -4.24 -6.80
C SER A 132 2.96 -3.30 -5.61
N TYR A 133 1.96 -3.32 -4.73
CA TYR A 133 1.90 -2.53 -3.51
C TYR A 133 1.76 -3.43 -2.29
N LEU A 134 2.50 -3.13 -1.23
CA LEU A 134 2.44 -3.87 0.02
C LEU A 134 1.16 -3.50 0.80
N ILE A 135 0.40 -4.50 1.21
CA ILE A 135 -0.94 -4.30 1.82
C ILE A 135 -0.82 -3.52 3.13
N HIS A 136 0.10 -3.88 4.04
CA HIS A 136 0.28 -3.15 5.29
C HIS A 136 0.50 -1.65 5.09
N ARG A 137 1.16 -1.25 3.98
CA ARG A 137 1.36 0.17 3.64
C ARG A 137 0.08 0.85 3.16
N LEU A 138 -0.78 0.12 2.44
CA LEU A 138 -2.09 0.65 2.04
C LEU A 138 -2.98 0.85 3.24
N VAL A 139 -3.08 -0.16 4.12
CA VAL A 139 -3.84 -0.10 5.37
C VAL A 139 -3.33 1.02 6.28
N GLY A 140 -2.03 1.05 6.55
CA GLY A 140 -1.44 2.07 7.42
C GLY A 140 -1.69 3.49 6.94
N LYS A 141 -1.55 3.75 5.64
CA LYS A 141 -1.83 5.07 5.06
C LYS A 141 -3.31 5.46 5.13
N ALA A 142 -4.24 4.51 5.04
CA ALA A 142 -5.66 4.77 5.00
C ALA A 142 -6.28 4.89 6.42
N PHE A 143 -5.77 4.13 7.37
CA PHE A 143 -6.41 3.97 8.68
C PHE A 143 -5.63 4.54 9.86
N ILE A 144 -4.28 4.56 9.79
CA ILE A 144 -3.45 4.89 10.94
C ILE A 144 -2.85 6.30 10.78
N PRO A 145 -3.17 7.25 11.66
CA PRO A 145 -2.55 8.57 11.65
C PRO A 145 -1.02 8.48 11.81
N ASN A 146 -0.29 9.32 11.07
CA ASN A 146 1.18 9.37 11.12
C ASN A 146 1.69 10.80 11.35
N PRO A 147 1.43 11.42 12.51
CA PRO A 147 1.82 12.80 12.79
C PRO A 147 3.33 12.99 12.83
N GLN A 148 4.09 11.94 13.14
CA GLN A 148 5.56 11.97 13.21
C GLN A 148 6.23 11.63 11.86
N HIS A 149 5.46 11.45 10.77
CA HIS A 149 5.96 11.12 9.44
C HIS A 149 6.94 9.92 9.40
N LYS A 150 6.70 8.90 10.25
CA LYS A 150 7.50 7.68 10.29
C LYS A 150 7.44 6.95 8.94
N LYS A 151 8.55 6.37 8.50
CA LYS A 151 8.70 5.83 7.14
C LYS A 151 8.31 4.36 7.01
N THR A 152 8.29 3.61 8.11
CA THR A 152 8.02 2.16 8.11
C THR A 152 6.78 1.83 8.92
N ILE A 153 6.19 0.66 8.61
CA ILE A 153 5.08 0.09 9.37
C ILE A 153 5.57 -1.23 9.95
N ASN A 154 5.39 -1.39 11.24
CA ASN A 154 5.69 -2.60 11.99
C ASN A 154 4.44 -3.48 12.10
N HIS A 155 4.62 -4.82 12.08
CA HIS A 155 3.60 -5.79 12.48
C HIS A 155 3.84 -6.13 13.95
N ILE A 156 2.88 -5.81 14.82
CA ILE A 156 3.02 -5.92 16.28
C ILE A 156 3.24 -7.39 16.69
N ASP A 157 2.56 -8.33 16.02
CA ASP A 157 2.73 -9.78 16.23
C ASP A 157 3.91 -10.38 15.47
N GLY A 158 4.64 -9.60 14.67
CA GLY A 158 5.71 -10.07 13.79
C GLY A 158 5.26 -10.85 12.56
N ASN A 159 3.98 -11.13 12.40
CA ASN A 159 3.43 -11.85 11.26
C ASN A 159 3.16 -10.93 10.07
N LYS A 160 4.01 -10.97 9.06
CA LYS A 160 3.93 -10.14 7.84
C LYS A 160 2.68 -10.40 6.98
N ALA A 161 1.94 -11.46 7.23
CA ALA A 161 0.69 -11.78 6.55
C ALA A 161 -0.54 -11.19 7.26
N ASN A 162 -0.44 -10.88 8.55
CA ASN A 162 -1.51 -10.29 9.34
C ASN A 162 -1.55 -8.77 9.16
N ASN A 163 -2.33 -8.31 8.17
CA ASN A 163 -2.44 -6.89 7.82
C ASN A 163 -3.66 -6.20 8.43
N HIS A 164 -4.22 -6.75 9.50
CA HIS A 164 -5.29 -6.12 10.25
C HIS A 164 -4.81 -4.80 10.87
N VAL A 165 -5.64 -3.75 10.84
CA VAL A 165 -5.26 -2.40 11.30
C VAL A 165 -4.74 -2.39 12.75
N ASN A 166 -5.34 -3.20 13.65
CA ASN A 166 -4.93 -3.29 15.05
C ASN A 166 -3.56 -3.97 15.26
N ASN A 167 -3.04 -4.65 14.23
CA ASN A 167 -1.72 -5.28 14.24
C ASN A 167 -0.63 -4.41 13.59
N LEU A 168 -0.97 -3.22 13.13
CA LEU A 168 -0.05 -2.34 12.39
C LEU A 168 0.21 -1.06 13.17
N GLU A 169 1.44 -0.62 13.19
CA GLU A 169 1.85 0.65 13.77
C GLU A 169 2.91 1.35 12.92
N TRP A 170 2.89 2.69 12.89
CA TRP A 170 3.97 3.44 12.28
C TRP A 170 5.22 3.38 13.17
N ALA A 171 6.34 3.01 12.60
CA ALA A 171 7.60 2.88 13.31
C ALA A 171 8.76 3.49 12.51
N THR A 172 9.78 3.93 13.20
CA THR A 172 11.09 4.17 12.59
C THR A 172 11.82 2.85 12.37
N GLN A 173 12.84 2.84 11.53
CA GLN A 173 13.66 1.63 11.33
C GLN A 173 14.32 1.16 12.63
N SER A 174 14.72 2.10 13.49
CA SER A 174 15.32 1.78 14.79
C SER A 174 14.33 1.10 15.73
N GLU A 175 13.11 1.63 15.83
CA GLU A 175 12.03 1.04 16.64
C GLU A 175 11.67 -0.36 16.15
N ASN A 176 11.54 -0.52 14.83
CA ASN A 176 11.22 -1.81 14.21
C ASN A 176 12.35 -2.86 14.47
N ASN A 177 13.61 -2.46 14.36
CA ASN A 177 14.72 -3.34 14.68
C ASN A 177 14.73 -3.73 16.19
N LYS A 178 14.51 -2.76 17.10
CA LYS A 178 14.40 -3.04 18.53
C LYS A 178 13.25 -4.01 18.83
N HIS A 179 12.11 -3.83 18.17
CA HIS A 179 10.97 -4.73 18.29
C HIS A 179 11.34 -6.15 17.85
N ALA A 180 11.99 -6.32 16.68
CA ALA A 180 12.42 -7.61 16.16
C ALA A 180 13.40 -8.34 17.09
N PHE A 181 14.32 -7.62 17.76
CA PHE A 181 15.20 -8.19 18.78
C PHE A 181 14.46 -8.60 20.05
N ARG A 182 13.57 -7.73 20.55
CA ARG A 182 12.81 -7.99 21.79
C ARG A 182 11.87 -9.18 21.67
N THR A 183 11.27 -9.35 20.49
CA THR A 183 10.32 -10.45 20.20
C THR A 183 10.99 -11.72 19.68
N GLY A 184 12.33 -11.75 19.59
CA GLY A 184 13.07 -12.91 19.08
C GLY A 184 12.93 -13.17 17.58
N LEU A 185 12.31 -12.28 16.84
CA LEU A 185 12.17 -12.37 15.37
C LEU A 185 13.51 -12.18 14.64
N HIS A 186 14.45 -11.53 15.29
CA HIS A 186 15.83 -11.36 14.81
C HIS A 186 16.78 -12.11 15.74
N ILE A 187 17.22 -13.29 15.31
CA ILE A 187 18.27 -14.06 15.99
C ILE A 187 19.59 -13.76 15.29
N ILE A 188 20.57 -13.25 16.06
CA ILE A 188 21.94 -13.10 15.55
C ILE A 188 22.55 -14.50 15.56
N THR A 189 22.85 -15.05 14.39
CA THR A 189 23.56 -16.32 14.24
C THR A 189 25.00 -16.17 14.74
N ASP A 190 25.64 -17.28 15.18
CA ASP A 190 27.03 -17.26 15.63
C ASP A 190 27.97 -16.77 14.54
N LYS A 191 27.73 -17.13 13.28
CA LYS A 191 28.45 -16.62 12.10
C LYS A 191 28.37 -15.10 11.97
N GLN A 192 27.16 -14.51 12.21
CA GLN A 192 26.99 -13.04 12.20
C GLN A 192 27.73 -12.40 13.38
N ARG A 193 27.67 -13.04 14.55
CA ARG A 193 28.37 -12.58 15.75
C ARG A 193 29.90 -12.57 15.54
N GLU A 194 30.44 -13.65 14.95
CA GLU A 194 31.84 -13.72 14.56
C GLU A 194 32.23 -12.67 13.51
N SER A 195 31.36 -12.45 12.50
CA SER A 195 31.59 -11.39 11.49
C SER A 195 31.62 -9.99 12.11
N MET A 196 30.74 -9.73 13.09
CA MET A 196 30.72 -8.46 13.82
C MET A 196 31.99 -8.26 14.68
N THR A 197 32.66 -9.34 15.12
CA THR A 197 33.86 -9.29 15.93
C THR A 197 35.15 -9.29 15.12
N LYS A 198 35.12 -9.76 13.86
CA LYS A 198 36.30 -9.83 12.96
C LYS A 198 37.04 -8.50 12.75
N GLY A 199 36.40 -7.36 12.97
CA GLY A 199 37.01 -6.03 12.85
C GLY A 199 37.56 -5.45 14.14
N PHE A 200 37.42 -6.15 15.26
CA PHE A 200 37.89 -5.64 16.54
C PHE A 200 39.32 -6.07 16.81
N LYS A 201 40.20 -5.10 17.02
CA LYS A 201 41.61 -5.34 17.43
C LYS A 201 41.77 -6.02 18.80
N ILE A 202 40.72 -6.04 19.63
CA ILE A 202 40.68 -6.58 20.99
C ILE A 202 39.55 -7.60 21.12
N SER A 203 39.85 -8.80 21.57
CA SER A 203 38.88 -9.86 21.87
C SER A 203 38.13 -9.59 23.18
N ASN A 204 37.04 -10.35 23.42
CA ASN A 204 36.28 -10.21 24.67
C ASN A 204 37.09 -10.63 25.90
N SER A 205 37.99 -11.62 25.79
CA SER A 205 38.91 -12.01 26.85
C SER A 205 39.89 -10.87 27.19
N GLN A 206 40.47 -10.27 26.16
CA GLN A 206 41.35 -9.12 26.34
C GLN A 206 40.64 -7.89 26.93
N VAL A 207 39.33 -7.72 26.71
CA VAL A 207 38.58 -6.66 27.40
C VAL A 207 38.54 -6.86 28.91
N LEU A 208 38.39 -8.10 29.37
CA LEU A 208 38.41 -8.43 30.79
C LEU A 208 39.81 -8.21 31.38
N GLU A 209 40.86 -8.66 30.69
CA GLU A 209 42.27 -8.45 31.08
C GLU A 209 42.61 -6.96 31.19
N ILE A 210 42.21 -6.14 30.22
CA ILE A 210 42.42 -4.69 30.23
C ILE A 210 41.80 -4.04 31.48
N ARG A 211 40.58 -4.46 31.84
CA ARG A 211 39.91 -3.96 33.06
C ARG A 211 40.60 -4.37 34.32
N GLU A 212 41.16 -5.58 34.34
CA GLU A 212 41.93 -6.11 35.45
C GLU A 212 43.25 -5.38 35.62
N LEU A 213 44.00 -5.17 34.52
CA LEU A 213 45.26 -4.42 34.54
C LEU A 213 45.06 -2.99 35.01
N PHE A 214 43.96 -2.34 34.60
CA PHE A 214 43.63 -1.00 35.07
C PHE A 214 43.31 -1.00 36.58
N ARG A 215 42.58 -1.99 37.10
CA ARG A 215 42.29 -2.16 38.52
C ARG A 215 43.56 -2.39 39.34
N LYS A 216 44.56 -3.05 38.76
CA LYS A 216 45.90 -3.26 39.36
C LYS A 216 46.78 -2.01 39.32
N GLY A 217 46.27 -0.86 38.83
CA GLY A 217 46.98 0.41 38.85
C GLY A 217 47.78 0.74 37.59
N MET A 218 47.69 -0.09 36.51
CA MET A 218 48.37 0.20 35.25
C MET A 218 47.73 1.39 34.56
N SER A 219 48.52 2.34 34.05
CA SER A 219 48.01 3.53 33.40
C SER A 219 47.36 3.20 32.03
N LEU A 220 46.39 4.02 31.61
CA LEU A 220 45.71 3.85 30.31
C LEU A 220 46.69 3.82 29.11
N GLN A 221 47.82 4.57 29.22
CA GLN A 221 48.85 4.61 28.18
C GLN A 221 49.68 3.32 28.12
N GLN A 222 50.06 2.78 29.27
CA GLN A 222 50.76 1.51 29.34
C GLN A 222 49.95 0.36 28.79
N ILE A 223 48.65 0.28 29.17
CA ILE A 223 47.73 -0.73 28.65
C ILE A 223 47.53 -0.56 27.12
N ALA A 224 47.43 0.68 26.65
CA ALA A 224 47.31 0.97 25.21
C ALA A 224 48.52 0.46 24.40
N ASN A 225 49.72 0.62 24.94
CA ASN A 225 50.95 0.13 24.33
C ASN A 225 51.01 -1.41 24.30
N VAL A 226 50.61 -2.08 25.40
CA VAL A 226 50.61 -3.56 25.49
C VAL A 226 49.69 -4.19 24.45
N TYR A 227 48.49 -3.63 24.25
CA TYR A 227 47.52 -4.17 23.31
C TYR A 227 47.55 -3.52 21.93
N ASN A 228 48.49 -2.64 21.65
CA ASN A 228 48.65 -1.90 20.39
C ASN A 228 47.32 -1.23 19.93
N VAL A 229 46.69 -0.48 20.83
CA VAL A 229 45.45 0.25 20.61
C VAL A 229 45.60 1.69 21.11
N SER A 230 44.65 2.54 20.74
CA SER A 230 44.63 3.93 21.20
C SER A 230 44.25 4.02 22.70
N LYS A 231 44.86 4.99 23.43
CA LYS A 231 44.48 5.34 24.80
C LYS A 231 42.97 5.60 24.94
N ALA A 232 42.37 6.24 23.94
CA ALA A 232 40.92 6.49 23.90
C ALA A 232 40.08 5.19 23.85
N GLN A 233 40.57 4.16 23.19
CA GLN A 233 39.91 2.84 23.13
C GLN A 233 40.01 2.13 24.49
N VAL A 234 41.16 2.15 25.14
CA VAL A 234 41.33 1.62 26.51
C VAL A 234 40.40 2.34 27.48
N CYS A 235 40.35 3.67 27.42
CA CYS A 235 39.48 4.48 28.26
C CYS A 235 37.99 4.10 28.09
N ARG A 236 37.52 3.83 26.85
CA ARG A 236 36.15 3.36 26.59
C ARG A 236 35.90 1.97 27.19
N ILE A 237 36.86 1.08 27.13
CA ILE A 237 36.78 -0.29 27.68
C ILE A 237 36.68 -0.25 29.21
N VAL A 238 37.54 0.51 29.85
CA VAL A 238 37.56 0.66 31.30
C VAL A 238 36.29 1.31 31.84
N ASN A 239 35.80 2.35 31.18
CA ASN A 239 34.56 3.06 31.56
C ASN A 239 33.26 2.36 31.13
N HIS A 240 33.30 1.08 30.74
CA HIS A 240 32.15 0.30 30.29
C HIS A 240 31.33 0.94 29.16
N LYS A 241 31.85 1.93 28.44
CA LYS A 241 31.21 2.58 27.27
C LYS A 241 31.39 1.75 26.00
N SER A 242 32.15 0.68 26.03
CA SER A 242 32.39 -0.24 24.94
C SER A 242 32.22 -1.66 25.46
N ARG A 243 31.30 -2.42 24.81
CA ARG A 243 30.97 -3.81 25.12
C ARG A 243 30.60 -4.08 26.60
N LYS A 244 29.31 -4.14 26.84
CA LYS A 244 28.77 -4.83 28.03
C LYS A 244 28.95 -6.34 27.89
#